data_4588d19ef3d59bf32f9c6377479e6c91
#
_entry.id   4588d19ef3d59bf32f9c6377479e6c91
#
_cell.length_a   1.000
_cell.length_b   1.000
_cell.length_c   1.000
_cell.angle_alpha   90.00
_cell.angle_beta   90.00
_cell.angle_gamma   90.00
#
_symmetry.space_group_name_H-M   'P 1'
#
loop_
_entity.id
_entity.type
_entity.pdbx_description
1 polymer ?
#
loop_
_entity_poly.entity_id
_entity_poly.type
_entity_poly.pdbx_seq_one_letter_code
_entity_poly.pdbx_strand_id
1 'polypeptide(L)'
;VDLAAVADELDHYTGNVWTHIISLHRKDAERLGYDHADAWRTLLRTHRNDIAAAMKIPPEDFRWYAAFHDEGNHPHIHMMAWSVKPNQAYLSKDGIRQIKSTLTNQIFRQELLHVYEQKSKSRDELVVEARKAMLELAKAMREMTCIHPEAEQMIWDLSRQLGQVSGKKTYGYLPKPMKKLVDEIVDQMARLPTVDACYQTWWELQCQVEDYYSEGKKRLRPPLSQQKEFRQIKNAVIREAEHIRMNGISFEDEEMQDDGERISTYDMSYACQDLQSVANDESFPLEERDEAAEQLERLADAGDAYAQYIIGTAY
;
A
#
# COMPACT_ATOMS: atom_id res chain seq x y z
N VAL A 1 34.32 19.29 5.06
CA VAL A 1 34.53 18.76 3.69
C VAL A 1 35.45 19.71 2.96
N ASP A 2 36.50 19.19 2.37
CA ASP A 2 37.36 19.95 1.48
C ASP A 2 36.72 19.97 0.07
N LEU A 3 36.09 21.09 -0.28
CA LEU A 3 35.39 21.25 -1.54
C LEU A 3 36.33 21.20 -2.77
N ALA A 4 37.57 21.66 -2.60
CA ALA A 4 38.55 21.63 -3.68
C ALA A 4 38.98 20.19 -4.00
N ALA A 5 39.19 19.37 -3.00
CA ALA A 5 39.51 17.95 -3.18
C ALA A 5 38.33 17.17 -3.82
N VAL A 6 37.09 17.50 -3.45
CA VAL A 6 35.91 16.88 -4.06
C VAL A 6 35.73 17.32 -5.52
N ALA A 7 35.97 18.58 -5.82
CA ALA A 7 35.89 19.10 -7.20
C ALA A 7 36.95 18.41 -8.08
N ASP A 8 38.17 18.28 -7.60
CA ASP A 8 39.27 17.61 -8.32
C ASP A 8 38.95 16.11 -8.55
N GLU A 9 38.40 15.41 -7.52
CA GLU A 9 37.95 14.01 -7.68
C GLU A 9 36.91 13.88 -8.78
N LEU A 10 35.92 14.80 -8.83
CA LEU A 10 34.84 14.75 -9.79
C LEU A 10 35.27 15.16 -11.20
N ASP A 11 36.19 16.09 -11.36
CA ASP A 11 36.72 16.52 -12.66
C ASP A 11 37.44 15.37 -13.37
N HIS A 12 38.06 14.46 -12.64
CA HIS A 12 38.76 13.30 -13.17
C HIS A 12 37.91 12.03 -13.20
N TYR A 13 36.67 12.08 -12.67
CA TYR A 13 35.81 10.92 -12.58
C TYR A 13 35.09 10.65 -13.90
N THR A 14 35.20 9.40 -14.41
CA THR A 14 34.66 8.99 -15.71
C THR A 14 33.33 8.23 -15.62
N GLY A 15 32.83 7.98 -14.40
CA GLY A 15 31.57 7.27 -14.17
C GLY A 15 30.35 8.20 -14.06
N ASN A 16 29.22 7.60 -13.70
CA ASN A 16 27.97 8.35 -13.51
C ASN A 16 27.95 9.06 -12.17
N VAL A 17 27.72 10.37 -12.18
CA VAL A 17 27.41 11.18 -11.00
C VAL A 17 25.94 11.56 -11.06
N TRP A 18 25.18 11.20 -10.07
CA TRP A 18 23.75 11.50 -9.97
C TRP A 18 23.50 12.66 -9.02
N THR A 19 22.72 13.63 -9.47
CA THR A 19 22.27 14.74 -8.64
C THR A 19 20.82 14.57 -8.25
N HIS A 20 20.54 14.68 -6.94
CA HIS A 20 19.21 14.59 -6.38
C HIS A 20 18.86 15.93 -5.73
N ILE A 21 17.64 16.41 -5.97
CA ILE A 21 17.04 17.52 -5.23
C ILE A 21 15.92 16.91 -4.39
N ILE A 22 16.04 17.02 -3.07
CA ILE A 22 15.07 16.53 -2.12
C ILE A 22 14.54 17.73 -1.35
N SER A 23 13.26 18.03 -1.48
CA SER A 23 12.63 19.22 -0.90
C SER A 23 11.34 18.88 -0.16
N LEU A 24 11.02 19.72 0.81
CA LEU A 24 9.73 19.71 1.53
C LEU A 24 9.08 21.09 1.39
N HIS A 25 7.75 21.13 1.54
CA HIS A 25 7.10 22.41 1.78
C HIS A 25 7.56 23.01 3.10
N ARG A 26 7.69 24.34 3.15
CA ARG A 26 8.10 25.07 4.37
C ARG A 26 7.32 24.63 5.61
N LYS A 27 5.99 24.57 5.51
CA LYS A 27 5.13 24.17 6.60
C LYS A 27 5.42 22.78 7.14
N ASP A 28 5.69 21.83 6.24
CA ASP A 28 6.03 20.46 6.63
C ASP A 28 7.44 20.37 7.19
N ALA A 29 8.41 21.08 6.60
CA ALA A 29 9.75 21.12 7.12
C ALA A 29 9.82 21.67 8.54
N GLU A 30 9.15 22.79 8.82
CA GLU A 30 9.06 23.39 10.17
C GLU A 30 8.35 22.46 11.17
N ARG A 31 7.23 21.87 10.77
CA ARG A 31 6.41 20.99 11.60
C ARG A 31 7.13 19.69 11.96
N LEU A 32 7.89 19.13 11.03
CA LEU A 32 8.59 17.85 11.15
C LEU A 32 10.06 18.00 11.55
N GLY A 33 10.54 19.23 11.76
CA GLY A 33 11.90 19.52 12.18
C GLY A 33 12.97 19.35 11.08
N TYR A 34 12.57 19.48 9.81
CA TYR A 34 13.47 19.44 8.64
C TYR A 34 13.81 20.85 8.09
N ASP A 35 13.65 21.89 8.89
CA ASP A 35 14.00 23.27 8.58
C ASP A 35 15.50 23.61 8.82
N HIS A 36 16.31 22.61 9.18
CA HIS A 36 17.73 22.77 9.48
C HIS A 36 18.59 21.59 8.98
N ALA A 37 19.87 21.87 8.72
CA ALA A 37 20.79 20.94 8.06
C ALA A 37 21.03 19.62 8.81
N ASP A 38 20.94 19.62 10.16
CA ASP A 38 21.27 18.44 10.97
C ASP A 38 20.23 17.33 10.83
N ALA A 39 18.95 17.67 10.73
CA ALA A 39 17.89 16.70 10.47
C ALA A 39 18.09 15.99 9.12
N TRP A 40 18.39 16.75 8.07
CA TRP A 40 18.70 16.20 6.76
C TRP A 40 19.95 15.34 6.75
N ARG A 41 20.99 15.76 7.49
CA ARG A 41 22.21 14.96 7.64
C ARG A 41 21.94 13.62 8.31
N THR A 42 21.12 13.62 9.35
CA THR A 42 20.72 12.41 10.05
C THR A 42 19.92 11.51 9.13
N LEU A 43 18.89 12.02 8.45
CA LEU A 43 18.07 11.29 7.49
C LEU A 43 18.93 10.60 6.42
N LEU A 44 19.81 11.35 5.76
CA LEU A 44 20.63 10.80 4.67
C LEU A 44 21.65 9.78 5.16
N ARG A 45 22.19 9.95 6.37
CA ARG A 45 23.12 8.98 6.96
C ARG A 45 22.41 7.69 7.34
N THR A 46 21.23 7.78 7.92
CA THR A 46 20.41 6.62 8.29
C THR A 46 20.06 5.80 7.03
N HIS A 47 19.63 6.46 5.97
CA HIS A 47 19.22 5.78 4.73
C HIS A 47 20.32 5.68 3.66
N ARG A 48 21.58 5.87 4.05
CA ARG A 48 22.70 5.79 3.13
C ARG A 48 22.75 4.48 2.35
N ASN A 49 22.55 3.37 3.01
CA ASN A 49 22.61 2.04 2.39
C ASN A 49 21.41 1.77 1.48
N ASP A 50 20.22 2.26 1.85
CA ASP A 50 19.02 2.14 1.02
C ASP A 50 19.16 2.92 -0.29
N ILE A 51 19.71 4.14 -0.20
CA ILE A 51 20.01 4.98 -1.37
C ILE A 51 21.04 4.29 -2.25
N ALA A 52 22.13 3.79 -1.66
CA ALA A 52 23.17 3.05 -2.39
C ALA A 52 22.60 1.82 -3.12
N ALA A 53 21.76 1.03 -2.44
CA ALA A 53 21.12 -0.16 -3.01
C ALA A 53 20.18 0.21 -4.18
N ALA A 54 19.37 1.27 -4.03
CA ALA A 54 18.50 1.76 -5.08
C ALA A 54 19.28 2.23 -6.33
N MET A 55 20.50 2.74 -6.13
CA MET A 55 21.45 3.13 -7.18
C MET A 55 22.32 1.97 -7.68
N LYS A 56 22.13 0.76 -7.15
CA LYS A 56 22.94 -0.43 -7.46
C LYS A 56 24.43 -0.24 -7.19
N ILE A 57 24.76 0.45 -6.13
CA ILE A 57 26.11 0.68 -5.65
C ILE A 57 26.32 -0.11 -4.35
N PRO A 58 27.37 -0.95 -4.23
CA PRO A 58 27.75 -1.55 -2.96
C PRO A 58 28.00 -0.47 -1.89
N PRO A 59 27.58 -0.67 -0.64
CA PRO A 59 27.70 0.35 0.41
C PRO A 59 29.13 0.89 0.61
N GLU A 60 30.14 0.04 0.46
CA GLU A 60 31.56 0.40 0.57
C GLU A 60 32.05 1.30 -0.55
N ASP A 61 31.46 1.18 -1.73
CA ASP A 61 31.82 1.96 -2.92
C ASP A 61 31.03 3.27 -3.03
N PHE A 62 29.99 3.45 -2.21
CA PHE A 62 29.09 4.59 -2.29
C PHE A 62 29.70 5.87 -1.71
N ARG A 63 29.74 6.93 -2.52
CA ARG A 63 30.16 8.27 -2.16
C ARG A 63 29.02 9.25 -2.37
N TRP A 64 28.89 10.20 -1.46
CA TRP A 64 27.87 11.23 -1.56
C TRP A 64 28.27 12.49 -0.79
N TYR A 65 27.82 13.62 -1.29
CA TYR A 65 27.84 14.92 -0.60
C TYR A 65 26.49 15.59 -0.75
N ALA A 66 26.10 16.38 0.25
CA ALA A 66 24.83 17.12 0.21
C ALA A 66 25.01 18.50 0.83
N ALA A 67 24.34 19.48 0.23
CA ALA A 67 24.25 20.85 0.71
C ALA A 67 22.78 21.17 1.02
N PHE A 68 22.52 21.73 2.20
CA PHE A 68 21.20 22.20 2.61
C PHE A 68 21.02 23.66 2.19
N HIS A 69 19.87 23.96 1.63
CA HIS A 69 19.44 25.29 1.22
C HIS A 69 18.11 25.62 1.90
N ASP A 70 18.13 26.67 2.71
CA ASP A 70 16.96 27.19 3.39
C ASP A 70 16.38 28.37 2.65
N GLU A 71 15.94 28.16 1.40
CA GLU A 71 15.47 29.21 0.51
C GLU A 71 13.96 29.12 0.28
N GLY A 72 13.28 30.28 0.39
CA GLY A 72 11.88 30.44 0.01
C GLY A 72 10.90 29.49 0.71
N ASN A 73 9.95 28.98 -0.05
CA ASN A 73 8.88 28.12 0.44
C ASN A 73 9.24 26.62 0.49
N HIS A 74 10.42 26.24 0.02
CA HIS A 74 10.85 24.87 -0.12
C HIS A 74 12.26 24.65 0.39
N PRO A 75 12.47 24.42 1.70
CA PRO A 75 13.75 23.94 2.22
C PRO A 75 14.14 22.66 1.48
N HIS A 76 15.37 22.57 1.01
CA HIS A 76 15.80 21.46 0.18
C HIS A 76 17.27 21.15 0.33
N ILE A 77 17.65 19.97 -0.11
CA ILE A 77 19.04 19.56 -0.25
C ILE A 77 19.37 19.28 -1.71
N HIS A 78 20.56 19.69 -2.12
CA HIS A 78 21.22 19.17 -3.30
C HIS A 78 22.18 18.08 -2.87
N MET A 79 21.96 16.86 -3.34
CA MET A 79 22.80 15.71 -3.07
C MET A 79 23.46 15.23 -4.36
N MET A 80 24.76 15.06 -4.35
CA MET A 80 25.51 14.36 -5.39
C MET A 80 25.89 12.97 -4.88
N ALA A 81 25.71 11.95 -5.71
CA ALA A 81 25.99 10.56 -5.35
C ALA A 81 26.62 9.80 -6.53
N TRP A 82 27.65 9.01 -6.24
CA TRP A 82 28.38 8.20 -7.22
C TRP A 82 29.03 6.98 -6.58
N SER A 83 29.61 6.10 -7.40
CA SER A 83 30.44 5.00 -6.92
C SER A 83 31.90 5.34 -7.11
N VAL A 84 32.80 4.85 -6.23
CA VAL A 84 34.24 4.87 -6.50
C VAL A 84 34.65 4.07 -7.73
N LYS A 85 33.76 3.19 -8.24
CA LYS A 85 33.95 2.38 -9.44
C LYS A 85 33.10 2.92 -10.59
N PRO A 86 33.70 3.39 -11.70
CA PRO A 86 32.96 4.03 -12.80
C PRO A 86 31.87 3.19 -13.45
N ASN A 87 31.94 1.85 -13.36
CA ASN A 87 31.00 0.92 -14.00
C ASN A 87 29.73 0.65 -13.20
N GLN A 88 29.60 1.29 -12.05
CA GLN A 88 28.46 1.19 -11.14
C GLN A 88 27.57 2.43 -11.23
N ALA A 89 26.70 2.64 -10.27
CA ALA A 89 25.80 3.80 -10.19
C ALA A 89 24.75 3.84 -11.31
N TYR A 90 23.99 2.75 -11.46
CA TYR A 90 22.84 2.72 -12.36
C TYR A 90 21.55 3.01 -11.62
N LEU A 91 20.94 4.16 -11.89
CA LEU A 91 19.69 4.58 -11.28
C LEU A 91 18.52 4.40 -12.27
N SER A 92 17.65 3.44 -11.99
CA SER A 92 16.42 3.19 -12.74
C SER A 92 15.26 4.06 -12.22
N LYS A 93 14.16 4.11 -12.98
CA LYS A 93 12.91 4.72 -12.50
C LYS A 93 12.38 4.08 -11.22
N ASP A 94 12.60 2.77 -11.07
CA ASP A 94 12.24 2.04 -9.85
C ASP A 94 13.15 2.41 -8.69
N GLY A 95 14.45 2.55 -8.91
CA GLY A 95 15.38 3.08 -7.90
C GLY A 95 15.01 4.49 -7.43
N ILE A 96 14.62 5.38 -8.35
CA ILE A 96 14.12 6.73 -7.96
C ILE A 96 12.87 6.61 -7.08
N ARG A 97 11.92 5.74 -7.45
CA ARG A 97 10.71 5.50 -6.65
C ARG A 97 11.04 4.94 -5.27
N GLN A 98 11.98 4.02 -5.20
CA GLN A 98 12.44 3.43 -3.94
C GLN A 98 13.07 4.47 -3.02
N ILE A 99 14.01 5.29 -3.50
CA ILE A 99 14.60 6.39 -2.72
C ILE A 99 13.52 7.33 -2.20
N LYS A 100 12.61 7.75 -3.09
CA LYS A 100 11.51 8.65 -2.72
C LYS A 100 10.61 8.02 -1.66
N SER A 101 10.23 6.76 -1.81
CA SER A 101 9.39 6.04 -0.85
C SER A 101 10.07 5.92 0.50
N THR A 102 11.31 5.49 0.55
CA THR A 102 12.09 5.36 1.79
C THR A 102 12.16 6.69 2.55
N LEU A 103 12.52 7.77 1.88
CA LEU A 103 12.62 9.08 2.54
C LEU A 103 11.26 9.64 2.96
N THR A 104 10.22 9.49 2.14
CA THR A 104 8.85 9.92 2.47
C THR A 104 8.32 9.17 3.69
N ASN A 105 8.48 7.86 3.73
CA ASN A 105 8.05 7.03 4.86
C ASN A 105 8.74 7.45 6.16
N GLN A 106 10.03 7.76 6.12
CA GLN A 106 10.75 8.21 7.31
C GLN A 106 10.32 9.62 7.75
N ILE A 107 10.19 10.55 6.82
CA ILE A 107 9.84 11.95 7.12
C ILE A 107 8.41 12.05 7.67
N PHE A 108 7.45 11.34 7.07
CA PHE A 108 6.02 11.41 7.40
C PHE A 108 5.53 10.18 8.18
N ARG A 109 6.42 9.47 8.86
CA ARG A 109 6.16 8.18 9.47
C ARG A 109 4.90 8.13 10.32
N GLN A 110 4.78 9.01 11.31
CA GLN A 110 3.64 9.00 12.24
C GLN A 110 2.31 9.32 11.54
N GLU A 111 2.34 10.21 10.58
CA GLU A 111 1.16 10.61 9.82
C GLU A 111 0.70 9.49 8.88
N LEU A 112 1.65 8.87 8.20
CA LEU A 112 1.37 7.74 7.32
C LEU A 112 0.80 6.55 8.11
N LEU A 113 1.37 6.20 9.27
CA LEU A 113 0.83 5.16 10.13
C LEU A 113 -0.62 5.43 10.50
N HIS A 114 -0.92 6.65 10.93
CA HIS A 114 -2.31 7.03 11.28
C HIS A 114 -3.27 6.91 10.08
N VAL A 115 -2.86 7.40 8.90
CA VAL A 115 -3.68 7.30 7.68
C VAL A 115 -3.85 5.84 7.25
N TYR A 116 -2.82 5.01 7.35
CA TYR A 116 -2.90 3.58 7.04
C TYR A 116 -3.85 2.82 7.98
N GLU A 117 -3.82 3.13 9.29
CA GLU A 117 -4.77 2.55 10.25
C GLU A 117 -6.21 2.92 9.89
N GLN A 118 -6.47 4.20 9.62
CA GLN A 118 -7.80 4.65 9.20
C GLN A 118 -8.23 4.00 7.88
N LYS A 119 -7.33 3.90 6.91
CA LYS A 119 -7.57 3.24 5.63
C LYS A 119 -7.92 1.75 5.82
N SER A 120 -7.21 1.05 6.71
CA SER A 120 -7.51 -0.36 7.02
C SER A 120 -8.90 -0.51 7.64
N LYS A 121 -9.25 0.31 8.61
CA LYS A 121 -10.61 0.30 9.21
C LYS A 121 -11.68 0.59 8.15
N SER A 122 -11.49 1.63 7.35
CA SER A 122 -12.43 2.00 6.29
C SER A 122 -12.56 0.91 5.21
N ARG A 123 -11.48 0.18 4.89
CA ARG A 123 -11.52 -0.98 4.02
C ARG A 123 -12.41 -2.09 4.60
N ASP A 124 -12.23 -2.40 5.87
CA ASP A 124 -12.98 -3.47 6.54
C ASP A 124 -14.48 -3.09 6.65
N GLU A 125 -14.78 -1.84 6.98
CA GLU A 125 -16.14 -1.30 6.96
C GLU A 125 -16.78 -1.43 5.57
N LEU A 126 -16.07 -1.08 4.51
CA LEU A 126 -16.56 -1.21 3.14
C LEU A 126 -16.85 -2.68 2.78
N VAL A 127 -15.98 -3.61 3.17
CA VAL A 127 -16.20 -5.04 2.94
C VAL A 127 -17.44 -5.54 3.68
N VAL A 128 -17.63 -5.13 4.93
CA VAL A 128 -18.82 -5.48 5.73
C VAL A 128 -20.09 -4.93 5.10
N GLU A 129 -20.12 -3.65 4.74
CA GLU A 129 -21.32 -3.02 4.12
C GLU A 129 -21.63 -3.61 2.74
N ALA A 130 -20.61 -3.90 1.94
CA ALA A 130 -20.83 -4.57 0.65
C ALA A 130 -21.40 -5.99 0.81
N ARG A 131 -20.91 -6.76 1.81
CA ARG A 131 -21.47 -8.09 2.13
C ARG A 131 -22.92 -7.99 2.62
N LYS A 132 -23.21 -7.04 3.50
CA LYS A 132 -24.56 -6.77 3.98
C LYS A 132 -25.50 -6.41 2.84
N ALA A 133 -25.10 -5.51 1.96
CA ALA A 133 -25.88 -5.15 0.78
C ALA A 133 -26.15 -6.37 -0.13
N MET A 134 -25.15 -7.23 -0.31
CA MET A 134 -25.34 -8.47 -1.08
C MET A 134 -26.36 -9.43 -0.42
N LEU A 135 -26.29 -9.58 0.92
CA LEU A 135 -27.26 -10.40 1.66
C LEU A 135 -28.68 -9.82 1.59
N GLU A 136 -28.84 -8.51 1.65
CA GLU A 136 -30.13 -7.83 1.50
C GLU A 136 -30.71 -8.06 0.10
N LEU A 137 -29.88 -7.96 -0.96
CA LEU A 137 -30.28 -8.31 -2.33
C LEU A 137 -30.70 -9.77 -2.44
N ALA A 138 -29.92 -10.69 -1.91
CA ALA A 138 -30.24 -12.12 -1.92
C ALA A 138 -31.53 -12.42 -1.13
N LYS A 139 -31.79 -11.71 -0.03
CA LYS A 139 -33.04 -11.79 0.73
C LYS A 139 -34.22 -11.27 -0.08
N ALA A 140 -34.11 -10.11 -0.72
CA ALA A 140 -35.15 -9.54 -1.55
C ALA A 140 -35.51 -10.45 -2.73
N MET A 141 -34.51 -11.04 -3.37
CA MET A 141 -34.74 -12.04 -4.46
C MET A 141 -35.53 -13.26 -3.96
N ARG A 142 -35.32 -13.68 -2.71
CA ARG A 142 -36.06 -14.78 -2.09
C ARG A 142 -37.51 -14.44 -1.75
N GLU A 143 -37.70 -13.25 -1.23
CA GLU A 143 -39.03 -12.75 -0.86
C GLU A 143 -39.83 -12.28 -2.10
N MET A 144 -39.27 -12.44 -3.31
CA MET A 144 -39.83 -11.95 -4.57
C MET A 144 -40.13 -10.44 -4.55
N THR A 145 -39.42 -9.70 -3.69
CA THR A 145 -39.42 -8.25 -3.64
C THR A 145 -38.27 -7.74 -4.48
N CYS A 146 -38.57 -7.19 -5.67
CA CYS A 146 -37.54 -6.69 -6.57
C CYS A 146 -37.11 -5.29 -6.10
N ILE A 147 -35.91 -5.17 -5.56
CA ILE A 147 -35.36 -3.88 -5.10
C ILE A 147 -34.41 -3.29 -6.17
N HIS A 148 -33.62 -4.14 -6.82
CA HIS A 148 -32.64 -3.75 -7.84
C HIS A 148 -32.64 -4.71 -9.02
N PRO A 149 -33.57 -4.54 -9.99
CA PRO A 149 -33.81 -5.50 -11.07
C PRO A 149 -32.54 -5.90 -11.85
N GLU A 150 -31.69 -4.92 -12.16
CA GLU A 150 -30.48 -5.17 -12.93
C GLU A 150 -29.47 -6.02 -12.16
N ALA A 151 -29.20 -5.69 -10.88
CA ALA A 151 -28.29 -6.43 -10.04
C ALA A 151 -28.80 -7.86 -9.77
N GLU A 152 -30.09 -8.00 -9.48
CA GLU A 152 -30.74 -9.30 -9.24
C GLU A 152 -30.66 -10.20 -10.47
N GLN A 153 -30.90 -9.66 -11.66
CA GLN A 153 -30.77 -10.41 -12.91
C GLN A 153 -29.33 -10.88 -13.14
N MET A 154 -28.36 -10.01 -12.89
CA MET A 154 -26.93 -10.36 -13.02
C MET A 154 -26.51 -11.46 -12.02
N ILE A 155 -26.99 -11.39 -10.79
CA ILE A 155 -26.73 -12.42 -9.77
C ILE A 155 -27.35 -13.76 -10.19
N TRP A 156 -28.57 -13.72 -10.71
CA TRP A 156 -29.25 -14.91 -11.23
C TRP A 156 -28.50 -15.53 -12.41
N ASP A 157 -28.02 -14.70 -13.34
CA ASP A 157 -27.22 -15.16 -14.48
C ASP A 157 -25.87 -15.75 -14.02
N LEU A 158 -25.23 -15.12 -13.04
CA LEU A 158 -24.00 -15.65 -12.43
C LEU A 158 -24.25 -17.01 -11.77
N SER A 159 -25.32 -17.15 -10.99
CA SER A 159 -25.67 -18.41 -10.32
C SER A 159 -25.85 -19.57 -11.30
N ARG A 160 -26.52 -19.31 -12.44
CA ARG A 160 -26.67 -20.32 -13.51
C ARG A 160 -25.34 -20.69 -14.16
N GLN A 161 -24.50 -19.71 -14.45
CA GLN A 161 -23.19 -19.96 -15.07
C GLN A 161 -22.24 -20.71 -14.13
N LEU A 162 -22.29 -20.45 -12.81
CA LEU A 162 -21.50 -21.17 -11.82
C LEU A 162 -21.81 -22.69 -11.78
N GLY A 163 -23.02 -23.09 -12.18
CA GLY A 163 -23.39 -24.50 -12.34
C GLY A 163 -22.59 -25.24 -13.43
N GLN A 164 -22.03 -24.52 -14.38
CA GLN A 164 -21.25 -25.08 -15.49
C GLN A 164 -19.74 -25.11 -15.18
N VAL A 165 -19.31 -24.50 -14.08
CA VAL A 165 -17.89 -24.45 -13.67
C VAL A 165 -17.55 -25.64 -12.80
N SER A 166 -16.60 -26.45 -13.25
CA SER A 166 -15.99 -27.51 -12.47
C SER A 166 -14.75 -26.98 -11.72
N GLY A 167 -14.61 -27.29 -10.43
CA GLY A 167 -13.46 -26.89 -9.62
C GLY A 167 -13.69 -25.68 -8.71
N LYS A 168 -12.60 -24.98 -8.34
CA LYS A 168 -12.64 -23.89 -7.35
C LYS A 168 -13.37 -22.66 -7.88
N LYS A 169 -14.46 -22.27 -7.23
CA LYS A 169 -15.33 -21.14 -7.59
C LYS A 169 -14.93 -19.88 -6.84
N THR A 170 -13.76 -19.36 -7.14
CA THR A 170 -13.27 -18.06 -6.64
C THR A 170 -12.86 -17.18 -7.81
N TYR A 171 -12.89 -15.87 -7.64
CA TYR A 171 -12.69 -14.89 -8.71
C TYR A 171 -11.46 -15.17 -9.59
N GLY A 172 -10.34 -15.59 -8.95
CA GLY A 172 -9.09 -15.89 -9.67
C GLY A 172 -9.22 -16.99 -10.72
N TYR A 173 -10.07 -18.00 -10.47
CA TYR A 173 -10.22 -19.20 -11.29
C TYR A 173 -11.40 -19.15 -12.26
N LEU A 174 -12.27 -18.12 -12.18
CA LEU A 174 -13.39 -17.99 -13.10
C LEU A 174 -12.96 -17.64 -14.53
N PRO A 175 -13.71 -18.09 -15.54
CA PRO A 175 -13.56 -17.63 -16.92
C PRO A 175 -13.73 -16.12 -17.07
N LYS A 176 -13.06 -15.53 -18.06
CA LYS A 176 -13.10 -14.07 -18.30
C LYS A 176 -14.53 -13.47 -18.38
N PRO A 177 -15.52 -14.08 -19.09
CA PRO A 177 -16.87 -13.55 -19.12
C PRO A 177 -17.53 -13.49 -17.73
N MET A 178 -17.31 -14.52 -16.89
CA MET A 178 -17.85 -14.55 -15.54
C MET A 178 -17.16 -13.53 -14.62
N LYS A 179 -15.85 -13.32 -14.77
CA LYS A 179 -15.14 -12.25 -14.05
C LYS A 179 -15.74 -10.89 -14.37
N LYS A 180 -16.05 -10.63 -15.65
CA LYS A 180 -16.70 -9.40 -16.08
C LYS A 180 -18.07 -9.23 -15.42
N LEU A 181 -18.87 -10.29 -15.38
CA LEU A 181 -20.19 -10.26 -14.75
C LEU A 181 -20.08 -10.00 -13.23
N VAL A 182 -19.12 -10.64 -12.54
CA VAL A 182 -18.83 -10.36 -11.12
C VAL A 182 -18.39 -8.90 -10.91
N ASP A 183 -17.54 -8.37 -11.77
CA ASP A 183 -17.10 -6.98 -11.73
C ASP A 183 -18.27 -6.00 -11.91
N GLU A 184 -19.17 -6.27 -12.85
CA GLU A 184 -20.38 -5.48 -13.07
C GLU A 184 -21.34 -5.52 -11.86
N ILE A 185 -21.52 -6.67 -11.22
CA ILE A 185 -22.31 -6.80 -9.98
C ILE A 185 -21.68 -5.94 -8.86
N VAL A 186 -20.38 -6.05 -8.64
CA VAL A 186 -19.65 -5.26 -7.62
C VAL A 186 -19.81 -3.76 -7.89
N ASP A 187 -19.72 -3.33 -9.14
CA ASP A 187 -19.87 -1.91 -9.51
C ASP A 187 -21.33 -1.42 -9.39
N GLN A 188 -22.33 -2.27 -9.58
CA GLN A 188 -23.72 -1.95 -9.25
C GLN A 188 -23.93 -1.81 -7.74
N MET A 189 -23.39 -2.72 -6.94
CA MET A 189 -23.42 -2.63 -5.48
C MET A 189 -22.75 -1.37 -4.97
N ALA A 190 -21.64 -0.95 -5.57
CA ALA A 190 -20.92 0.27 -5.21
C ALA A 190 -21.73 1.56 -5.44
N ARG A 191 -22.88 1.50 -6.14
CA ARG A 191 -23.81 2.63 -6.32
C ARG A 191 -24.84 2.73 -5.19
N LEU A 192 -24.96 1.72 -4.35
CA LEU A 192 -25.83 1.77 -3.19
C LEU A 192 -25.33 2.82 -2.19
N PRO A 193 -26.19 3.67 -1.64
CA PRO A 193 -25.74 4.83 -0.85
C PRO A 193 -24.80 4.49 0.30
N THR A 194 -25.03 3.39 1.00
CA THR A 194 -24.18 2.94 2.12
C THR A 194 -22.81 2.47 1.64
N VAL A 195 -22.76 1.67 0.57
CA VAL A 195 -21.51 1.16 -0.02
C VAL A 195 -20.73 2.30 -0.67
N ASP A 196 -21.41 3.21 -1.39
CA ASP A 196 -20.78 4.38 -2.02
C ASP A 196 -20.13 5.29 -1.00
N ALA A 197 -20.81 5.55 0.13
CA ALA A 197 -20.25 6.37 1.21
C ALA A 197 -18.98 5.74 1.83
N CYS A 198 -19.00 4.44 2.12
CA CYS A 198 -17.81 3.73 2.62
C CYS A 198 -16.68 3.73 1.58
N TYR A 199 -17.00 3.51 0.29
CA TYR A 199 -15.99 3.55 -0.76
C TYR A 199 -15.41 4.95 -0.96
N GLN A 200 -16.22 6.00 -0.82
CA GLN A 200 -15.74 7.38 -0.88
C GLN A 200 -14.76 7.69 0.26
N THR A 201 -15.10 7.29 1.49
CA THR A 201 -14.23 7.48 2.66
C THR A 201 -12.88 6.77 2.46
N TRP A 202 -12.90 5.53 2.02
CA TRP A 202 -11.67 4.78 1.74
C TRP A 202 -10.85 5.43 0.62
N TRP A 203 -11.51 5.91 -0.45
CA TRP A 203 -10.84 6.58 -1.57
C TRP A 203 -10.16 7.89 -1.16
N GLU A 204 -10.79 8.65 -0.28
CA GLU A 204 -10.21 9.88 0.27
C GLU A 204 -8.93 9.57 1.06
N LEU A 205 -8.93 8.52 1.88
CA LEU A 205 -7.74 8.07 2.60
C LEU A 205 -6.66 7.55 1.64
N GLN A 206 -7.03 6.84 0.60
CA GLN A 206 -6.10 6.43 -0.46
C GLN A 206 -5.46 7.65 -1.14
N CYS A 207 -6.23 8.67 -1.46
CA CYS A 207 -5.71 9.91 -2.02
C CYS A 207 -4.76 10.64 -1.04
N GLN A 208 -5.07 10.65 0.25
CA GLN A 208 -4.17 11.21 1.26
C GLN A 208 -2.82 10.51 1.27
N VAL A 209 -2.80 9.17 1.28
CA VAL A 209 -1.54 8.41 1.18
C VAL A 209 -0.76 8.80 -0.07
N GLU A 210 -1.44 8.85 -1.22
CA GLU A 210 -0.78 9.18 -2.48
C GLU A 210 -0.25 10.62 -2.54
N ASP A 211 -0.87 11.56 -1.82
CA ASP A 211 -0.44 12.96 -1.76
C ASP A 211 0.92 13.13 -1.08
N TYR A 212 1.28 12.27 -0.12
CA TYR A 212 2.63 12.24 0.44
C TYR A 212 3.69 11.89 -0.60
N TYR A 213 3.33 11.11 -1.62
CA TYR A 213 4.27 10.67 -2.66
C TYR A 213 4.23 11.51 -3.93
N SER A 214 3.12 12.19 -4.23
CA SER A 214 2.99 12.97 -5.47
C SER A 214 1.90 14.02 -5.36
N GLU A 215 2.31 15.29 -5.33
CA GLU A 215 1.37 16.40 -5.25
C GLU A 215 0.50 16.62 -6.48
N GLY A 216 -0.71 17.13 -6.20
CA GLY A 216 -1.48 17.95 -7.14
C GLY A 216 -2.13 17.24 -8.32
N LYS A 217 -2.13 15.91 -8.37
CA LYS A 217 -2.85 15.20 -9.42
C LYS A 217 -4.31 15.01 -9.01
N LYS A 218 -5.22 15.63 -9.75
CA LYS A 218 -6.65 15.31 -9.62
C LYS A 218 -6.85 13.84 -9.97
N ARG A 219 -7.23 13.04 -8.97
CA ARG A 219 -7.45 11.60 -9.13
C ARG A 219 -8.95 11.34 -9.28
N LEU A 220 -9.30 10.58 -10.28
CA LEU A 220 -10.67 10.10 -10.44
C LEU A 220 -10.81 8.78 -9.68
N ARG A 221 -11.85 8.65 -8.87
CA ARG A 221 -12.18 7.41 -8.19
C ARG A 221 -12.53 6.33 -9.24
N PRO A 222 -11.75 5.24 -9.35
CA PRO A 222 -12.04 4.17 -10.29
C PRO A 222 -13.27 3.36 -9.83
N PRO A 223 -13.85 2.52 -10.70
CA PRO A 223 -14.85 1.53 -10.29
C PRO A 223 -14.32 0.63 -9.17
N LEU A 224 -15.19 0.24 -8.22
CA LEU A 224 -14.80 -0.59 -7.07
C LEU A 224 -14.21 -1.93 -7.52
N SER A 225 -14.73 -2.49 -8.61
CA SER A 225 -14.25 -3.73 -9.20
C SER A 225 -12.79 -3.68 -9.67
N GLN A 226 -12.26 -2.50 -9.97
CA GLN A 226 -10.87 -2.33 -10.41
C GLN A 226 -9.88 -2.25 -9.25
N GLN A 227 -10.36 -2.09 -8.02
CA GLN A 227 -9.52 -2.06 -6.83
C GLN A 227 -9.13 -3.48 -6.41
N LYS A 228 -7.84 -3.77 -6.43
CA LYS A 228 -7.30 -5.10 -6.07
C LYS A 228 -7.53 -5.45 -4.61
N GLU A 229 -7.59 -4.46 -3.73
CA GLU A 229 -7.79 -4.60 -2.29
C GLU A 229 -9.16 -5.18 -1.92
N PHE A 230 -10.18 -5.05 -2.80
CA PHE A 230 -11.53 -5.53 -2.56
C PHE A 230 -11.89 -6.84 -3.26
N ARG A 231 -10.89 -7.70 -3.48
CA ARG A 231 -11.10 -9.05 -4.04
C ARG A 231 -12.04 -9.89 -3.18
N GLN A 232 -12.08 -9.64 -1.88
CA GLN A 232 -13.00 -10.30 -0.95
C GLN A 232 -14.47 -10.03 -1.27
N ILE A 233 -14.81 -8.80 -1.71
CA ILE A 233 -16.18 -8.46 -2.14
C ILE A 233 -16.57 -9.29 -3.37
N LYS A 234 -15.66 -9.47 -4.32
CA LYS A 234 -15.90 -10.31 -5.50
C LYS A 234 -16.14 -11.77 -5.14
N ASN A 235 -15.37 -12.29 -4.19
CA ASN A 235 -15.56 -13.66 -3.70
C ASN A 235 -16.86 -13.80 -2.89
N ALA A 236 -17.28 -12.77 -2.15
CA ALA A 236 -18.57 -12.76 -1.48
C ALA A 236 -19.74 -12.83 -2.48
N VAL A 237 -19.69 -12.04 -3.57
CA VAL A 237 -20.68 -12.10 -4.64
C VAL A 237 -20.78 -13.52 -5.25
N ILE A 238 -19.63 -14.16 -5.49
CA ILE A 238 -19.59 -15.52 -6.04
C ILE A 238 -20.20 -16.53 -5.04
N ARG A 239 -19.90 -16.42 -3.76
CA ARG A 239 -20.47 -17.31 -2.72
C ARG A 239 -21.98 -17.17 -2.65
N GLU A 240 -22.51 -15.96 -2.61
CA GLU A 240 -23.95 -15.74 -2.55
C GLU A 240 -24.67 -16.23 -3.81
N ALA A 241 -24.09 -16.01 -5.00
CA ALA A 241 -24.63 -16.56 -6.23
C ALA A 241 -24.62 -18.09 -6.24
N GLU A 242 -23.59 -18.73 -5.66
CA GLU A 242 -23.54 -20.18 -5.51
C GLU A 242 -24.56 -20.70 -4.46
N HIS A 243 -24.76 -19.98 -3.35
CA HIS A 243 -25.83 -20.29 -2.38
C HIS A 243 -27.21 -20.24 -3.01
N ILE A 244 -27.51 -19.23 -3.81
CA ILE A 244 -28.76 -19.13 -4.58
C ILE A 244 -28.92 -20.34 -5.50
N ARG A 245 -27.85 -20.79 -6.14
CA ARG A 245 -27.86 -21.98 -7.01
C ARG A 245 -28.10 -23.28 -6.27
N MET A 246 -27.43 -23.47 -5.11
CA MET A 246 -27.44 -24.76 -4.38
C MET A 246 -28.69 -24.97 -3.55
N ASN A 247 -29.15 -23.94 -2.89
CA ASN A 247 -30.14 -24.09 -1.81
C ASN A 247 -31.54 -23.63 -2.21
N GLY A 248 -31.71 -23.09 -3.46
CA GLY A 248 -33.03 -22.56 -3.79
C GLY A 248 -33.63 -21.81 -2.60
N ILE A 249 -32.79 -21.08 -1.84
CA ILE A 249 -33.26 -20.27 -0.72
C ILE A 249 -33.40 -21.02 0.62
N SER A 250 -32.34 -21.43 1.29
CA SER A 250 -32.40 -21.74 2.73
C SER A 250 -31.40 -20.91 3.52
N PHE A 251 -31.85 -20.41 4.69
CA PHE A 251 -31.02 -19.74 5.65
C PHE A 251 -30.32 -20.78 6.54
N GLU A 252 -29.01 -20.71 6.63
CA GLU A 252 -28.29 -21.01 7.86
C GLU A 252 -27.34 -19.83 8.11
N ASP A 253 -27.46 -19.26 9.30
CA ASP A 253 -26.49 -18.31 9.84
C ASP A 253 -25.17 -19.05 10.03
N GLU A 254 -24.37 -19.14 8.99
CA GLU A 254 -22.98 -19.51 9.14
C GLU A 254 -22.26 -18.29 9.73
N GLU A 255 -21.90 -18.43 11.01
CA GLU A 255 -20.88 -17.61 11.65
C GLU A 255 -19.73 -17.39 10.65
N MET A 256 -19.34 -16.13 10.47
CA MET A 256 -18.27 -15.71 9.58
C MET A 256 -17.01 -16.52 9.91
N GLN A 257 -16.76 -17.61 9.21
CA GLN A 257 -15.43 -18.12 9.11
C GLN A 257 -14.64 -17.10 8.27
N ASP A 258 -13.81 -16.39 8.98
CA ASP A 258 -12.79 -15.52 8.41
C ASP A 258 -11.87 -16.40 7.54
N ASP A 259 -12.23 -16.52 6.26
CA ASP A 259 -11.29 -17.03 5.27
C ASP A 259 -10.19 -15.97 5.16
N GLY A 260 -9.16 -16.11 5.99
CA GLY A 260 -7.97 -15.28 6.02
C GLY A 260 -7.27 -15.20 4.65
N GLU A 261 -7.95 -14.63 3.66
CA GLU A 261 -7.32 -14.23 2.40
C GLU A 261 -6.49 -12.99 2.67
N ARG A 262 -5.21 -13.24 2.77
CA ARG A 262 -4.10 -12.33 2.99
C ARG A 262 -4.31 -11.00 2.26
N ILE A 263 -4.22 -9.94 3.03
CA ILE A 263 -3.98 -8.56 2.61
C ILE A 263 -2.91 -8.57 1.51
N SER A 264 -3.08 -7.74 0.49
CA SER A 264 -2.11 -7.60 -0.59
C SER A 264 -0.69 -7.50 -0.03
N THR A 265 0.18 -8.44 -0.36
CA THR A 265 1.57 -8.55 0.08
C THR A 265 2.41 -7.28 -0.14
N TYR A 266 1.91 -6.30 -0.86
CA TYR A 266 2.63 -5.06 -1.17
C TYR A 266 2.48 -3.98 -0.08
N ASP A 267 1.29 -3.81 0.49
CA ASP A 267 1.06 -2.82 1.57
C ASP A 267 1.57 -3.33 2.92
N MET A 268 1.47 -4.65 3.16
CA MET A 268 1.96 -5.27 4.39
C MET A 268 3.50 -5.34 4.45
N SER A 269 4.18 -5.47 3.32
CA SER A 269 5.65 -5.50 3.31
C SER A 269 6.26 -4.19 3.83
N TYR A 270 5.64 -3.04 3.54
CA TYR A 270 6.09 -1.74 4.05
C TYR A 270 5.81 -1.58 5.54
N ALA A 271 4.61 -1.96 6.01
CA ALA A 271 4.29 -1.94 7.44
C ALA A 271 5.21 -2.87 8.24
N CYS A 272 5.52 -4.05 7.72
CA CYS A 272 6.46 -4.98 8.36
C CYS A 272 7.91 -4.45 8.35
N GLN A 273 8.35 -3.78 7.28
CA GLN A 273 9.67 -3.13 7.23
C GLN A 273 9.81 -2.00 8.25
N ASP A 274 8.75 -1.20 8.41
CA ASP A 274 8.72 -0.13 9.40
C ASP A 274 8.77 -0.69 10.83
N LEU A 275 7.98 -1.71 11.12
CA LEU A 275 8.01 -2.40 12.42
C LEU A 275 9.38 -3.02 12.69
N GLN A 276 10.01 -3.66 11.69
CA GLN A 276 11.36 -4.19 11.81
C GLN A 276 12.39 -3.09 12.09
N SER A 277 12.26 -1.95 11.41
CA SER A 277 13.15 -0.80 11.61
C SER A 277 13.06 -0.29 13.03
N VAL A 278 11.83 -0.16 13.60
CA VAL A 278 11.63 0.27 15.00
C VAL A 278 12.17 -0.76 15.97
N ALA A 279 11.85 -2.03 15.78
CA ALA A 279 12.27 -3.10 16.69
C ALA A 279 13.80 -3.22 16.79
N ASN A 280 14.52 -2.94 15.70
CA ASN A 280 15.98 -3.08 15.61
C ASN A 280 16.76 -1.79 15.85
N ASP A 281 16.11 -0.63 15.94
CA ASP A 281 16.82 0.66 16.12
C ASP A 281 16.92 1.03 17.59
N GLU A 282 18.15 1.00 18.13
CA GLU A 282 18.45 1.36 19.53
C GLU A 282 18.15 2.82 19.89
N SER A 283 17.87 3.68 18.93
CA SER A 283 17.47 5.07 19.17
C SER A 283 16.04 5.21 19.70
N PHE A 284 15.20 4.16 19.54
CA PHE A 284 13.85 4.13 20.08
C PHE A 284 13.80 3.64 21.53
N PRO A 285 12.82 4.13 22.34
CA PRO A 285 12.56 3.61 23.66
C PRO A 285 12.30 2.10 23.65
N LEU A 286 12.74 1.41 24.70
CA LEU A 286 12.60 -0.06 24.79
C LEU A 286 11.14 -0.51 24.64
N GLU A 287 10.18 0.25 25.22
CA GLU A 287 8.74 -0.04 25.14
C GLU A 287 8.23 -0.01 23.68
N GLU A 288 8.66 0.98 22.88
CA GLU A 288 8.27 1.10 21.48
C GLU A 288 8.88 -0.02 20.63
N ARG A 289 10.08 -0.44 20.95
CA ARG A 289 10.77 -1.55 20.26
C ARG A 289 10.10 -2.88 20.55
N ASP A 290 9.73 -3.12 21.80
CA ASP A 290 9.04 -4.33 22.23
C ASP A 290 7.63 -4.40 21.60
N GLU A 291 6.90 -3.28 21.56
CA GLU A 291 5.60 -3.20 20.92
C GLU A 291 5.67 -3.47 19.40
N ALA A 292 6.69 -2.95 18.72
CA ALA A 292 6.90 -3.22 17.31
C ALA A 292 7.25 -4.69 17.03
N ALA A 293 8.06 -5.31 17.90
CA ALA A 293 8.40 -6.73 17.83
C ALA A 293 7.15 -7.63 18.04
N GLU A 294 6.33 -7.32 19.05
CA GLU A 294 5.08 -8.04 19.29
C GLU A 294 4.09 -7.91 18.13
N GLN A 295 4.04 -6.75 17.49
CA GLN A 295 3.19 -6.57 16.29
C GLN A 295 3.68 -7.40 15.11
N LEU A 296 4.99 -7.49 14.89
CA LEU A 296 5.57 -8.38 13.87
C LEU A 296 5.25 -9.85 14.16
N GLU A 297 5.38 -10.30 15.43
CA GLU A 297 5.02 -11.66 15.82
C GLU A 297 3.54 -11.96 15.58
N ARG A 298 2.64 -11.06 15.94
CA ARG A 298 1.20 -11.20 15.67
C ARG A 298 0.89 -11.32 14.19
N LEU A 299 1.57 -10.54 13.34
CA LEU A 299 1.42 -10.62 11.89
C LEU A 299 1.95 -11.94 11.33
N ALA A 300 3.08 -12.42 11.85
CA ALA A 300 3.65 -13.72 11.46
C ALA A 300 2.75 -14.89 11.87
N ASP A 301 2.17 -14.85 13.08
CA ASP A 301 1.22 -15.84 13.58
C ASP A 301 -0.09 -15.82 12.78
N ALA A 302 -0.51 -14.65 12.33
CA ALA A 302 -1.63 -14.50 11.41
C ALA A 302 -1.33 -15.00 9.97
N GLY A 303 -0.11 -15.48 9.73
CA GLY A 303 0.31 -16.10 8.47
C GLY A 303 0.83 -15.12 7.42
N ASP A 304 1.20 -13.89 7.82
CA ASP A 304 1.87 -12.97 6.90
C ASP A 304 3.26 -13.48 6.53
N ALA A 305 3.46 -13.74 5.23
CA ALA A 305 4.69 -14.36 4.73
C ALA A 305 5.91 -13.45 4.87
N TYR A 306 5.71 -12.13 4.86
CA TYR A 306 6.82 -11.18 5.00
C TYR A 306 7.22 -10.99 6.46
N ALA A 307 6.24 -10.93 7.37
CA ALA A 307 6.51 -10.94 8.81
C ALA A 307 7.21 -12.24 9.25
N GLN A 308 6.78 -13.40 8.73
CA GLN A 308 7.44 -14.69 8.96
C GLN A 308 8.89 -14.70 8.44
N TYR A 309 9.13 -14.10 7.26
CA TYR A 309 10.48 -13.95 6.71
C TYR A 309 11.35 -13.06 7.59
N ILE A 310 10.84 -11.91 8.03
CA ILE A 310 11.57 -10.99 8.92
C ILE A 310 11.96 -11.66 10.23
N ILE A 311 11.00 -12.33 10.90
CA ILE A 311 11.24 -13.02 12.16
C ILE A 311 12.19 -14.20 11.95
N GLY A 312 12.02 -14.97 10.87
CA GLY A 312 12.87 -16.11 10.55
C GLY A 312 14.31 -15.75 10.18
N THR A 313 14.58 -14.50 9.78
CA THR A 313 15.95 -14.00 9.53
C THR A 313 16.60 -13.37 10.76
N ALA A 314 15.83 -13.14 11.83
CA ALA A 314 16.33 -12.59 13.10
C ALA A 314 16.87 -13.68 14.05
N TYR A 315 16.66 -14.96 13.73
CA TYR A 315 17.23 -16.13 14.38
C TYR A 315 18.27 -16.79 13.49
#